data_fe37d29b3a470704e55d42c121ae5961
#
_entry.id   fe37d29b3a470704e55d42c121ae5961
#
_cell.length_a   1.000
_cell.length_b   1.000
_cell.length_c   1.000
_cell.angle_alpha   90.00
_cell.angle_beta   90.00
_cell.angle_gamma   90.00
#
_symmetry.space_group_name_H-M   'P 1'
#
loop_
_entity.id
_entity.type
_entity.pdbx_description
1 polymer ?
#
loop_
_entity_poly.entity_id
_entity_poly.type
_entity_poly.pdbx_seq_one_letter_code
_entity_poly.pdbx_strand_id
1 'polypeptide(L)'
;MEKLTIKDIAKMAGVSHTEDGYRTGLAYFTRCIKGKKSIATGILCISDHFALGVMQAAVETGVDIPGQISLIGFDDVSFASLPKIQLTTISQPKEEICEAAVQTLEELIAADGPAPISCKTIEPVLVRRDTCGSSGGRALW
;
A
#
# COMPACT_ATOMS: atom_id res chain seq x y z
N MET A 1 -14.74 -18.80 15.44
CA MET A 1 -13.93 -17.64 15.02
C MET A 1 -14.39 -17.25 13.63
N GLU A 2 -15.15 -16.17 13.51
CA GLU A 2 -15.52 -15.62 12.21
C GLU A 2 -14.26 -15.15 11.49
N LYS A 3 -14.08 -15.59 10.25
CA LYS A 3 -13.00 -15.12 9.40
C LYS A 3 -13.30 -13.67 9.01
N LEU A 4 -12.53 -12.73 9.55
CA LEU A 4 -12.53 -11.35 9.08
C LEU A 4 -12.19 -11.32 7.58
N THR A 5 -13.10 -10.75 6.79
CA THR A 5 -12.88 -10.55 5.36
C THR A 5 -12.14 -9.23 5.12
N ILE A 6 -11.54 -9.06 3.94
CA ILE A 6 -10.91 -7.78 3.53
C ILE A 6 -11.93 -6.63 3.62
N LYS A 7 -13.22 -6.87 3.35
CA LYS A 7 -14.30 -5.89 3.50
C LYS A 7 -14.54 -5.49 4.95
N ASP A 8 -14.43 -6.43 5.88
CA ASP A 8 -14.59 -6.14 7.30
C ASP A 8 -13.42 -5.35 7.84
N ILE A 9 -12.20 -5.67 7.38
CA ILE A 9 -10.98 -4.93 7.70
C ILE A 9 -11.06 -3.51 7.14
N ALA A 10 -11.50 -3.31 5.89
CA ALA A 10 -11.68 -2.00 5.28
C ALA A 10 -12.76 -1.17 5.99
N LYS A 11 -13.86 -1.82 6.44
CA LYS A 11 -14.92 -1.17 7.20
C LYS A 11 -14.49 -0.81 8.62
N MET A 12 -13.65 -1.64 9.25
CA MET A 12 -13.06 -1.36 10.57
C MET A 12 -11.95 -0.31 10.49
N ALA A 13 -11.21 -0.25 9.38
CA ALA A 13 -10.16 0.74 9.15
C ALA A 13 -10.71 2.11 8.72
N GLY A 14 -12.01 2.21 8.40
CA GLY A 14 -12.72 3.48 8.18
C GLY A 14 -11.95 4.49 7.34
N VAL A 15 -11.37 4.07 6.22
CA VAL A 15 -10.70 4.93 5.23
C VAL A 15 -9.17 4.90 5.21
N SER A 16 -8.62 4.98 4.01
CA SER A 16 -7.21 5.07 3.63
C SER A 16 -6.53 6.40 3.99
N HIS A 17 -6.78 6.95 5.16
CA HIS A 17 -6.21 8.24 5.57
C HIS A 17 -4.87 8.06 6.31
N THR A 18 -4.01 9.06 6.20
CA THR A 18 -2.73 9.13 6.90
C THR A 18 -2.90 8.99 8.41
N GLU A 19 -3.94 9.58 8.99
CA GLU A 19 -4.27 9.48 10.41
C GLU A 19 -4.55 8.04 10.86
N ASP A 20 -5.26 7.26 10.04
CA ASP A 20 -5.54 5.85 10.36
C ASP A 20 -4.28 5.00 10.29
N GLY A 21 -3.40 5.28 9.33
CA GLY A 21 -2.07 4.67 9.23
C GLY A 21 -1.22 4.97 10.46
N TYR A 22 -1.20 6.23 10.90
CA TYR A 22 -0.50 6.64 12.10
C TYR A 22 -1.03 5.95 13.35
N ARG A 23 -2.32 5.99 13.60
CA ARG A 23 -2.94 5.35 14.77
C ARG A 23 -2.71 3.84 14.80
N THR A 24 -2.84 3.19 13.65
CA THR A 24 -2.62 1.74 13.53
C THR A 24 -1.15 1.39 13.74
N GLY A 25 -0.24 2.12 13.12
CA GLY A 25 1.20 1.95 13.29
C GLY A 25 1.62 2.17 14.74
N LEU A 26 1.18 3.27 15.36
CA LEU A 26 1.49 3.60 16.74
C LEU A 26 1.01 2.52 17.71
N ALA A 27 -0.22 2.04 17.54
CA ALA A 27 -0.77 0.98 18.37
C ALA A 27 0.01 -0.34 18.20
N TYR A 28 0.36 -0.69 16.97
CA TYR A 28 1.12 -1.89 16.66
C TYR A 28 2.52 -1.86 17.25
N PHE A 29 3.30 -0.80 16.98
CA PHE A 29 4.69 -0.66 17.44
C PHE A 29 4.75 -0.59 18.96
N THR A 30 3.91 0.24 19.58
CA THR A 30 3.84 0.37 21.04
C THR A 30 3.54 -0.98 21.70
N ARG A 31 2.61 -1.76 21.16
CA ARG A 31 2.28 -3.09 21.69
C ARG A 31 3.45 -4.07 21.57
N CYS A 32 4.17 -4.06 20.44
CA CYS A 32 5.34 -4.92 20.25
C CYS A 32 6.46 -4.53 21.20
N ILE A 33 6.78 -3.25 21.31
CA ILE A 33 7.85 -2.73 22.17
C ILE A 33 7.55 -3.03 23.65
N LYS A 34 6.34 -2.66 24.14
CA LYS A 34 5.94 -2.92 25.54
C LYS A 34 5.84 -4.41 25.85
N GLY A 35 5.37 -5.20 24.91
CA GLY A 35 5.24 -6.65 25.04
C GLY A 35 6.54 -7.43 24.84
N LYS A 36 7.65 -6.77 24.51
CA LYS A 36 8.93 -7.39 24.13
C LYS A 36 8.75 -8.46 23.06
N LYS A 37 7.84 -8.20 22.10
CA LYS A 37 7.55 -9.07 20.96
C LYS A 37 8.35 -8.62 19.75
N SER A 38 8.69 -9.57 18.88
CA SER A 38 9.29 -9.25 17.59
C SER A 38 8.33 -8.41 16.76
N ILE A 39 8.86 -7.40 16.08
CA ILE A 39 8.16 -6.61 15.08
C ILE A 39 8.22 -7.38 13.75
N ALA A 40 7.19 -7.28 12.93
CA ALA A 40 7.22 -7.84 11.58
C ALA A 40 8.36 -7.20 10.76
N THR A 41 9.01 -7.97 9.91
CA THR A 41 10.12 -7.48 9.07
C THR A 41 9.66 -6.74 7.82
N GLY A 42 8.38 -6.84 7.48
CA GLY A 42 7.78 -6.14 6.34
C GLY A 42 6.31 -5.83 6.58
N ILE A 43 5.88 -4.67 6.09
CA ILE A 43 4.49 -4.20 6.13
C ILE A 43 4.11 -3.75 4.71
N LEU A 44 3.01 -4.30 4.21
CA LEU A 44 2.34 -3.82 3.01
C LEU A 44 1.12 -2.99 3.42
N CYS A 45 1.11 -1.74 3.01
CA CYS A 45 0.00 -0.81 3.27
C CYS A 45 -0.99 -0.80 2.10
N ILE A 46 -2.25 -0.53 2.41
CA ILE A 46 -3.34 -0.46 1.43
C ILE A 46 -3.26 0.77 0.51
N SER A 47 -2.52 1.80 0.92
CA SER A 47 -2.27 3.00 0.12
C SER A 47 -1.01 3.72 0.62
N ASP A 48 -0.48 4.63 -0.21
CA ASP A 48 0.67 5.48 0.16
C ASP A 48 0.33 6.45 1.29
N HIS A 49 -0.90 6.94 1.35
CA HIS A 49 -1.34 7.78 2.46
C HIS A 49 -1.33 7.02 3.80
N PHE A 50 -1.79 5.77 3.79
CA PHE A 50 -1.71 4.93 4.98
C PHE A 50 -0.25 4.63 5.36
N ALA A 51 0.60 4.34 4.38
CA ALA A 51 2.03 4.11 4.58
C ALA A 51 2.73 5.32 5.20
N LEU A 52 2.40 6.54 4.75
CA LEU A 52 2.93 7.79 5.32
C LEU A 52 2.60 7.91 6.82
N GLY A 53 1.39 7.55 7.22
CA GLY A 53 1.00 7.50 8.63
C GLY A 53 1.79 6.47 9.43
N VAL A 54 2.01 5.29 8.87
CA VAL A 54 2.85 4.25 9.50
C VAL A 54 4.30 4.71 9.65
N MET A 55 4.86 5.42 8.65
CA MET A 55 6.19 6.03 8.73
C MET A 55 6.28 7.04 9.87
N GLN A 56 5.27 7.89 10.03
CA GLN A 56 5.21 8.85 11.15
C GLN A 56 5.20 8.12 12.50
N ALA A 57 4.40 7.07 12.65
CA ALA A 57 4.36 6.26 13.87
C ALA A 57 5.70 5.57 14.15
N ALA A 58 6.39 5.11 13.10
CA ALA A 58 7.73 4.51 13.22
C ALA A 58 8.74 5.50 13.77
N VAL A 59 8.77 6.73 13.25
CA VAL A 59 9.63 7.81 13.75
C VAL A 59 9.36 8.08 15.23
N GLU A 60 8.11 8.19 15.64
CA GLU A 60 7.73 8.48 17.03
C GLU A 60 8.09 7.36 17.99
N THR A 61 8.00 6.12 17.56
CA THR A 61 8.30 4.94 18.38
C THR A 61 9.77 4.49 18.31
N GLY A 62 10.59 5.15 17.49
CA GLY A 62 11.99 4.78 17.28
C GLY A 62 12.18 3.50 16.46
N VAL A 63 11.18 3.12 15.66
CA VAL A 63 11.28 1.99 14.72
C VAL A 63 11.94 2.44 13.44
N ASP A 64 13.01 1.76 13.05
CA ASP A 64 13.79 2.10 11.85
C ASP A 64 13.22 1.49 10.58
N ILE A 65 12.96 2.33 9.58
CA ILE A 65 12.58 1.96 8.22
C ILE A 65 13.69 2.45 7.28
N PRO A 66 14.33 1.58 6.51
CA PRO A 66 14.05 0.15 6.31
C PRO A 66 14.83 -0.83 7.23
N GLY A 67 15.62 -0.34 8.19
CA GLY A 67 16.55 -1.17 8.94
C GLY A 67 15.91 -2.30 9.76
N GLN A 68 14.78 -2.03 10.39
CA GLN A 68 14.03 -3.03 11.16
C GLN A 68 12.80 -3.54 10.42
N ILE A 69 12.16 -2.69 9.63
CA ILE A 69 10.93 -3.00 8.89
C ILE A 69 11.04 -2.47 7.47
N SER A 70 10.80 -3.31 6.48
CA SER A 70 10.51 -2.87 5.12
C SER A 70 9.05 -2.42 5.00
N LEU A 71 8.80 -1.29 4.34
CA LEU A 71 7.46 -0.73 4.14
C LEU A 71 7.17 -0.56 2.66
N ILE A 72 6.02 -1.05 2.23
CA ILE A 72 5.53 -0.90 0.86
C ILE A 72 4.16 -0.23 0.90
N GLY A 73 3.98 0.81 0.08
CA GLY A 73 2.71 1.47 -0.18
C GLY A 73 1.97 0.92 -1.40
N PHE A 74 0.93 1.65 -1.80
CA PHE A 74 0.13 1.36 -2.99
C PHE A 74 -0.40 2.68 -3.55
N ASP A 75 -0.44 2.86 -4.88
CA ASP A 75 -0.93 3.96 -5.70
C ASP A 75 0.15 4.83 -6.39
N ASP A 76 1.37 4.87 -5.91
CA ASP A 76 2.46 5.73 -6.39
C ASP A 76 2.01 7.20 -6.55
N VAL A 77 1.56 7.78 -5.44
CA VAL A 77 1.17 9.18 -5.40
C VAL A 77 2.39 10.11 -5.38
N SER A 78 2.22 11.36 -5.77
CA SER A 78 3.30 12.31 -5.99
C SER A 78 4.25 12.48 -4.81
N PHE A 79 3.77 12.44 -3.56
CA PHE A 79 4.64 12.58 -2.40
C PHE A 79 5.52 11.33 -2.13
N ALA A 80 5.17 10.16 -2.67
CA ALA A 80 5.94 8.93 -2.46
C ALA A 80 7.40 9.06 -2.94
N SER A 81 7.66 9.91 -3.95
CA SER A 81 8.98 10.18 -4.51
C SER A 81 9.74 11.32 -3.83
N LEU A 82 9.16 12.01 -2.84
CA LEU A 82 9.83 13.13 -2.17
C LEU A 82 11.11 12.68 -1.45
N PRO A 83 12.19 13.50 -1.44
CA PRO A 83 13.53 13.11 -0.97
C PRO A 83 13.61 12.53 0.44
N LYS A 84 12.69 12.88 1.33
CA LYS A 84 12.65 12.38 2.72
C LYS A 84 11.64 11.26 2.94
N ILE A 85 10.87 10.93 1.91
CA ILE A 85 9.84 9.88 1.98
C ILE A 85 10.34 8.65 1.25
N GLN A 86 10.70 8.78 -0.03
CA GLN A 86 11.25 7.71 -0.86
C GLN A 86 10.56 6.36 -0.63
N LEU A 87 9.21 6.40 -0.65
CA LEU A 87 8.37 5.23 -0.36
C LEU A 87 8.38 4.25 -1.54
N THR A 88 8.83 3.05 -1.29
CA THR A 88 8.62 1.90 -2.19
C THR A 88 7.12 1.63 -2.25
N THR A 89 6.56 1.55 -3.46
CA THR A 89 5.12 1.44 -3.65
C THR A 89 4.77 0.66 -4.91
N ILE A 90 3.52 0.25 -5.02
CA ILE A 90 2.98 -0.37 -6.22
C ILE A 90 2.28 0.71 -7.03
N SER A 91 2.83 0.99 -8.21
CA SER A 91 2.24 1.95 -9.17
C SER A 91 1.20 1.27 -10.03
N GLN A 92 -0.01 1.84 -10.06
CA GLN A 92 -1.04 1.44 -10.98
C GLN A 92 -0.87 2.23 -12.28
N PRO A 93 -0.87 1.58 -13.47
CA PRO A 93 -0.76 2.27 -14.75
C PRO A 93 -2.08 2.98 -15.09
N LYS A 94 -2.29 4.13 -14.46
CA LYS A 94 -3.55 4.89 -14.46
C LYS A 94 -3.99 5.29 -15.87
N GLU A 95 -3.03 5.63 -16.72
CA GLU A 95 -3.28 5.99 -18.13
C GLU A 95 -3.85 4.80 -18.89
N GLU A 96 -3.21 3.63 -18.80
CA GLU A 96 -3.69 2.41 -19.45
C GLU A 96 -5.07 1.96 -18.91
N ILE A 97 -5.29 2.12 -17.60
CA ILE A 97 -6.59 1.82 -16.98
C ILE A 97 -7.68 2.74 -17.53
N CYS A 98 -7.38 4.06 -17.62
CA CYS A 98 -8.32 5.03 -18.16
C CYS A 98 -8.61 4.77 -19.65
N GLU A 99 -7.59 4.54 -20.47
CA GLU A 99 -7.75 4.22 -21.88
C GLU A 99 -8.57 2.95 -22.09
N ALA A 100 -8.27 1.89 -21.36
CA ALA A 100 -9.03 0.64 -21.43
C ALA A 100 -10.49 0.81 -21.00
N ALA A 101 -10.74 1.63 -19.98
CA ALA A 101 -12.10 1.92 -19.52
C ALA A 101 -12.91 2.69 -20.56
N VAL A 102 -12.32 3.74 -21.16
CA VAL A 102 -12.97 4.54 -22.20
C VAL A 102 -13.25 3.67 -23.42
N GLN A 103 -12.27 2.92 -23.90
CA GLN A 103 -12.44 2.03 -25.05
C GLN A 103 -13.56 1.01 -24.80
N THR A 104 -13.58 0.40 -23.61
CA THR A 104 -14.64 -0.56 -23.28
C THR A 104 -16.02 0.10 -23.25
N LEU A 105 -16.11 1.33 -22.74
CA LEU A 105 -17.36 2.09 -22.75
C LEU A 105 -17.83 2.43 -24.17
N GLU A 106 -16.93 2.85 -25.06
CA GLU A 106 -17.22 3.13 -26.46
C GLU A 106 -17.73 1.87 -27.19
N GLU A 107 -17.07 0.72 -26.98
CA GLU A 107 -17.49 -0.58 -27.51
C GLU A 107 -18.92 -0.96 -27.04
N LEU A 108 -19.21 -0.74 -25.76
CA LEU A 108 -20.53 -1.01 -25.18
C LEU A 108 -21.61 -0.09 -25.71
N ILE A 109 -21.32 1.18 -25.93
CA ILE A 109 -22.29 2.15 -26.50
C ILE A 109 -22.54 1.85 -27.95
N ALA A 110 -21.54 1.41 -28.73
CA ALA A 110 -21.67 1.09 -30.14
C ALA A 110 -22.33 -0.28 -30.38
N ALA A 111 -22.43 -1.14 -29.38
CA ALA A 111 -23.05 -2.46 -29.52
C ALA A 111 -24.56 -2.36 -29.63
N ASP A 112 -25.13 -2.96 -30.67
CA ASP A 112 -26.59 -3.05 -30.90
C ASP A 112 -27.12 -4.32 -30.20
N GLY A 113 -27.15 -4.28 -28.86
CA GLY A 113 -27.61 -5.40 -28.03
C GLY A 113 -26.74 -5.67 -26.79
N PRO A 114 -27.02 -6.77 -26.05
CA PRO A 114 -26.24 -7.10 -24.89
C PRO A 114 -24.79 -7.45 -25.29
N ALA A 115 -23.83 -6.61 -24.89
CA ALA A 115 -22.43 -6.83 -25.16
C ALA A 115 -21.84 -7.93 -24.24
N PRO A 116 -20.93 -8.76 -24.74
CA PRO A 116 -20.26 -9.75 -23.92
C PRO A 116 -19.43 -9.07 -22.80
N ILE A 117 -19.45 -9.66 -21.60
CA ILE A 117 -18.59 -9.20 -20.51
C ILE A 117 -17.14 -9.46 -20.90
N SER A 118 -16.37 -8.40 -21.10
CA SER A 118 -14.92 -8.49 -21.31
C SER A 118 -14.19 -8.16 -20.00
N CYS A 119 -13.11 -8.90 -19.71
CA CYS A 119 -12.23 -8.63 -18.58
C CYS A 119 -10.84 -8.31 -19.15
N LYS A 120 -10.37 -7.08 -18.89
CA LYS A 120 -9.00 -6.66 -19.22
C LYS A 120 -8.17 -6.68 -17.93
N THR A 121 -7.06 -7.38 -17.94
CA THR A 121 -6.11 -7.38 -16.83
C THR A 121 -4.96 -6.43 -17.17
N ILE A 122 -4.67 -5.51 -16.27
CA ILE A 122 -3.57 -4.55 -16.39
C ILE A 122 -2.65 -4.77 -15.20
N GLU A 123 -1.37 -5.01 -15.46
CA GLU A 123 -0.40 -5.37 -14.43
C GLU A 123 0.17 -4.11 -13.76
N PRO A 124 0.16 -4.03 -12.42
CA PRO A 124 0.80 -2.95 -11.69
C PRO A 124 2.32 -3.15 -11.67
N VAL A 125 3.08 -2.06 -11.40
CA VAL A 125 4.53 -2.07 -11.36
C VAL A 125 5.03 -1.74 -9.96
N LEU A 126 5.98 -2.52 -9.44
CA LEU A 126 6.67 -2.20 -8.21
C LEU A 126 7.70 -1.08 -8.46
N VAL A 127 7.48 0.07 -7.84
CA VAL A 127 8.41 1.21 -7.85
C VAL A 127 9.25 1.14 -6.57
N ARG A 128 10.47 0.67 -6.72
CA ARG A 128 11.39 0.50 -5.59
C ARG A 128 12.07 1.82 -5.24
N ARG A 129 12.04 2.17 -3.93
CA ARG A 129 12.71 3.32 -3.32
C ARG A 129 13.39 2.91 -2.01
N ASP A 130 13.49 3.80 -1.04
CA ASP A 130 14.35 3.62 0.14
C ASP A 130 13.68 2.95 1.34
N THR A 131 12.36 2.73 1.33
CA THR A 131 11.64 2.12 2.46
C THR A 131 11.70 0.59 2.52
N CYS A 132 12.38 -0.05 1.57
CA CYS A 132 12.62 -1.48 1.59
C CYS A 132 14.11 -1.78 1.63
N GLY A 133 14.52 -2.59 2.60
CA GLY A 133 15.87 -3.06 2.79
C GLY A 133 15.93 -4.58 2.99
N SER A 134 17.15 -5.13 3.05
CA SER A 134 17.35 -6.51 3.46
C SER A 134 17.34 -6.60 4.99
N SER A 135 16.45 -7.39 5.56
CA SER A 135 16.52 -7.72 6.98
C SER A 135 17.82 -8.48 7.26
N GLY A 136 18.74 -7.86 8.00
CA GLY A 136 19.99 -8.51 8.42
C GLY A 136 21.16 -8.43 7.44
N GLY A 137 21.25 -7.38 6.64
CA GLY A 137 22.48 -7.06 5.86
C GLY A 137 22.76 -7.98 4.65
N ARG A 138 21.82 -8.80 4.24
CA ARG A 138 21.92 -9.54 2.97
C ARG A 138 20.92 -8.96 1.98
N ALA A 139 21.43 -8.41 0.88
CA ALA A 139 20.61 -8.11 -0.27
C ALA A 139 19.93 -9.42 -0.74
N LEU A 140 18.61 -9.44 -0.81
CA LEU A 140 17.85 -10.59 -1.32
C LEU A 140 17.72 -10.58 -2.85
N TRP A 141 18.36 -9.59 -3.53
CA TRP A 141 18.40 -9.42 -4.99
C TRP A 141 19.65 -8.72 -5.45
#